data_7160f17f5e8d582f774140f87614241f
#
_entry.id   7160f17f5e8d582f774140f87614241f
#
_cell.length_a   1.000
_cell.length_b   1.000
_cell.length_c   1.000
_cell.angle_alpha   90.00
_cell.angle_beta   90.00
_cell.angle_gamma   90.00
#
_symmetry.space_group_name_H-M   'P 1'
#
loop_
_entity.id
_entity.type
_entity.pdbx_description
1 polymer ?
#
loop_
_entity_poly.entity_id
_entity_poly.type
_entity_poly.pdbx_seq_one_letter_code
_entity_poly.pdbx_strand_id
1 'polypeptide(L)'
;MIDNALKVIANELNKYVVRKLDPDRDPSTTKRIAIGNIAKVQDNDASGPRPDSASAPGLITLVNLEEERNARCVNNYIKVNDRIEYKNPKVFLNLFCLFSVNHNSYETSLQYLSLIIQFFQYRNFIDQKNTPSDNGLALDAKIDKLIFDMVSLNAEQINHLWAVLGGKYFPSVLYKVRMLTIEDDTPGQQGQFISELAINERGF
;
A
#
# COMPACT_ATOMS: atom_id res chain seq x y z
N MET A 1 -4.09 -8.48 -1.77
CA MET A 1 -3.47 -7.76 -0.62
C MET A 1 -2.96 -6.37 -1.00
N ILE A 2 -1.89 -6.19 -1.82
CA ILE A 2 -1.37 -4.86 -2.21
C ILE A 2 -2.48 -4.02 -2.87
N ASP A 3 -3.20 -4.59 -3.83
CA ASP A 3 -4.33 -3.97 -4.51
C ASP A 3 -5.43 -3.53 -3.54
N ASN A 4 -5.80 -4.40 -2.59
CA ASN A 4 -6.80 -4.09 -1.56
C ASN A 4 -6.33 -2.94 -0.66
N ALA A 5 -5.07 -2.97 -0.19
CA ALA A 5 -4.51 -1.90 0.64
C ALA A 5 -4.57 -0.55 -0.08
N LEU A 6 -4.12 -0.49 -1.35
CA LEU A 6 -4.16 0.74 -2.13
C LEU A 6 -5.59 1.23 -2.40
N LYS A 7 -6.55 0.32 -2.67
CA LYS A 7 -7.97 0.67 -2.84
C LYS A 7 -8.57 1.26 -1.58
N VAL A 8 -8.28 0.69 -0.41
CA VAL A 8 -8.74 1.22 0.87
C VAL A 8 -8.16 2.60 1.13
N ILE A 9 -6.85 2.79 0.90
CA ILE A 9 -6.19 4.10 1.03
C ILE A 9 -6.84 5.13 0.10
N ALA A 10 -7.03 4.78 -1.18
CA ALA A 10 -7.63 5.66 -2.16
C ALA A 10 -9.06 6.05 -1.79
N ASN A 11 -9.87 5.11 -1.32
CA ASN A 11 -11.25 5.34 -0.92
C ASN A 11 -11.35 6.28 0.29
N GLU A 12 -10.57 6.02 1.34
CA GLU A 12 -10.58 6.86 2.56
C GLU A 12 -10.06 8.28 2.27
N LEU A 13 -8.99 8.40 1.49
CA LEU A 13 -8.47 9.68 1.07
C LEU A 13 -9.47 10.42 0.16
N ASN A 14 -10.12 9.71 -0.77
CA ASN A 14 -11.15 10.30 -1.63
C ASN A 14 -12.32 10.87 -0.82
N LYS A 15 -12.83 10.13 0.17
CA LYS A 15 -13.88 10.60 1.07
C LYS A 15 -13.48 11.88 1.78
N TYR A 16 -12.24 11.94 2.28
CA TYR A 16 -11.74 13.11 2.98
C TYR A 16 -11.67 14.33 2.05
N VAL A 17 -11.08 14.16 0.86
CA VAL A 17 -10.90 15.23 -0.13
C VAL A 17 -12.25 15.74 -0.63
N VAL A 18 -13.19 14.86 -0.96
CA VAL A 18 -14.54 15.27 -1.42
C VAL A 18 -15.28 16.05 -0.34
N ARG A 19 -15.28 15.58 0.91
CA ARG A 19 -15.92 16.30 2.02
C ARG A 19 -15.36 17.70 2.28
N LYS A 20 -14.06 17.91 1.95
CA LYS A 20 -13.40 19.20 2.15
C LYS A 20 -13.60 20.19 0.99
N LEU A 21 -13.62 19.69 -0.24
CA LEU A 21 -13.74 20.51 -1.45
C LEU A 21 -15.19 20.68 -1.93
N ASP A 22 -15.97 19.61 -1.84
CA ASP A 22 -17.33 19.54 -2.37
C ASP A 22 -18.25 18.87 -1.33
N PRO A 23 -18.58 19.53 -0.20
CA PRO A 23 -19.34 18.91 0.90
C PRO A 23 -20.75 18.45 0.48
N ASP A 24 -21.31 19.04 -0.57
CA ASP A 24 -22.64 18.70 -1.11
C ASP A 24 -22.63 17.49 -2.05
N ARG A 25 -21.45 16.96 -2.39
CA ARG A 25 -21.31 15.79 -3.28
C ARG A 25 -21.10 14.51 -2.50
N ASP A 26 -21.70 13.44 -3.01
CA ASP A 26 -21.49 12.10 -2.48
C ASP A 26 -20.08 11.60 -2.82
N PRO A 27 -19.24 11.29 -1.80
CA PRO A 27 -17.90 10.75 -2.02
C PRO A 27 -17.87 9.40 -2.74
N SER A 28 -18.96 8.62 -2.69
CA SER A 28 -19.03 7.31 -3.34
C SER A 28 -19.12 7.41 -4.87
N THR A 29 -19.73 8.48 -5.36
CA THR A 29 -19.93 8.71 -6.79
C THR A 29 -18.87 9.63 -7.41
N THR A 30 -18.23 10.47 -6.58
CA THR A 30 -17.24 11.46 -7.03
C THR A 30 -15.82 10.96 -6.79
N LYS A 31 -15.12 10.61 -7.85
CA LYS A 31 -13.70 10.19 -7.78
C LYS A 31 -12.77 11.38 -7.96
N ARG A 32 -12.12 11.80 -6.87
CA ARG A 32 -11.09 12.85 -6.85
C ARG A 32 -9.69 12.25 -6.72
N ILE A 33 -9.60 11.05 -6.14
CA ILE A 33 -8.36 10.30 -5.96
C ILE A 33 -8.56 8.91 -6.58
N ALA A 34 -7.62 8.46 -7.38
CA ALA A 34 -7.64 7.15 -8.02
C ALA A 34 -6.27 6.47 -7.93
N ILE A 35 -6.25 5.16 -8.10
CA ILE A 35 -5.01 4.39 -8.27
C ILE A 35 -4.69 4.36 -9.76
N GLY A 36 -3.46 4.65 -10.11
CA GLY A 36 -3.04 4.63 -11.49
C GLY A 36 -1.53 4.72 -11.66
N ASN A 37 -1.06 4.38 -12.86
CA ASN A 37 0.33 4.59 -13.23
C ASN A 37 0.48 5.98 -13.85
N ILE A 38 1.19 6.87 -13.15
CA ILE A 38 1.41 8.24 -13.60
C ILE A 38 2.13 8.31 -14.95
N ALA A 39 3.02 7.38 -15.25
CA ALA A 39 3.72 7.32 -16.54
C ALA A 39 2.72 7.15 -17.71
N LYS A 40 1.69 6.31 -17.56
CA LYS A 40 0.65 6.11 -18.59
C LYS A 40 -0.27 7.31 -18.78
N VAL A 41 -0.45 8.12 -17.74
CA VAL A 41 -1.29 9.34 -17.83
C VAL A 41 -0.59 10.42 -18.66
N GLN A 42 0.74 10.40 -18.70
CA GLN A 42 1.55 11.35 -19.47
C GLN A 42 1.56 11.04 -20.98
N ASP A 43 1.41 9.76 -21.34
CA ASP A 43 1.46 9.30 -22.74
C ASP A 43 0.12 9.43 -23.48
N ASN A 44 -0.95 9.86 -22.81
CA ASN A 44 -2.26 9.98 -23.43
C ASN A 44 -2.34 11.18 -24.40
N ASP A 45 -1.91 10.96 -25.63
CA ASP A 45 -2.50 11.62 -26.78
C ASP A 45 -3.99 11.32 -26.83
N ALA A 46 -4.80 12.34 -27.09
CA ALA A 46 -6.23 12.48 -26.83
C ALA A 46 -7.20 11.47 -27.52
N SER A 47 -6.76 10.29 -27.97
CA SER A 47 -7.54 9.41 -28.84
C SER A 47 -7.86 8.00 -28.31
N GLY A 48 -7.45 7.65 -27.08
CA GLY A 48 -7.76 6.35 -26.47
C GLY A 48 -8.79 6.43 -25.33
N PRO A 49 -9.48 5.33 -24.99
CA PRO A 49 -10.34 5.29 -23.82
C PRO A 49 -9.50 5.57 -22.57
N ARG A 50 -9.79 6.68 -21.89
CA ARG A 50 -9.12 7.06 -20.65
C ARG A 50 -9.41 5.99 -19.60
N PRO A 51 -8.40 5.37 -18.97
CA PRO A 51 -8.65 4.51 -17.83
C PRO A 51 -9.40 5.32 -16.75
N ASP A 52 -10.23 4.67 -15.92
CA ASP A 52 -11.02 5.31 -14.85
C ASP A 52 -10.21 6.26 -13.96
N SER A 53 -8.91 6.02 -13.86
CA SER A 53 -7.95 6.87 -13.15
C SER A 53 -7.65 8.21 -13.85
N ALA A 54 -7.89 8.35 -15.16
CA ALA A 54 -7.55 9.58 -15.91
C ALA A 54 -8.53 10.73 -15.66
N SER A 55 -9.68 10.47 -15.06
CA SER A 55 -10.66 11.51 -14.72
C SER A 55 -10.44 12.09 -13.31
N ALA A 56 -9.68 11.43 -12.46
CA ALA A 56 -9.37 11.91 -11.12
C ALA A 56 -8.11 12.79 -11.14
N PRO A 57 -8.15 14.00 -10.55
CA PRO A 57 -6.99 14.87 -10.50
C PRO A 57 -5.85 14.32 -9.63
N GLY A 58 -6.18 13.56 -8.58
CA GLY A 58 -5.19 12.93 -7.70
C GLY A 58 -4.95 11.46 -8.04
N LEU A 59 -3.69 11.06 -8.14
CA LEU A 59 -3.27 9.71 -8.44
C LEU A 59 -2.38 9.13 -7.36
N ILE A 60 -2.61 7.86 -7.04
CA ILE A 60 -1.73 7.04 -6.19
C ILE A 60 -1.00 6.06 -7.09
N THR A 61 0.33 6.20 -7.19
CA THR A 61 1.20 5.32 -7.96
C THR A 61 2.14 4.59 -7.02
N LEU A 62 2.17 3.27 -7.07
CA LEU A 62 3.19 2.47 -6.37
C LEU A 62 4.51 2.58 -7.14
N VAL A 63 5.55 3.14 -6.50
CA VAL A 63 6.85 3.39 -7.16
C VAL A 63 7.93 2.42 -6.71
N ASN A 64 7.83 1.85 -5.50
CA ASN A 64 8.81 0.89 -5.01
C ASN A 64 8.21 -0.02 -3.94
N LEU A 65 8.83 -1.19 -3.75
CA LEU A 65 8.55 -2.18 -2.72
C LEU A 65 9.85 -2.53 -2.01
N GLU A 66 9.83 -2.54 -0.68
CA GLU A 66 10.94 -3.00 0.15
C GLU A 66 10.47 -4.07 1.13
N GLU A 67 11.28 -5.11 1.32
CA GLU A 67 11.06 -6.08 2.39
C GLU A 67 11.54 -5.51 3.74
N GLU A 68 10.67 -5.53 4.76
CA GLU A 68 11.03 -5.17 6.13
C GLU A 68 11.66 -6.37 6.84
N ARG A 69 12.97 -6.46 6.79
CA ARG A 69 13.73 -7.62 7.32
C ARG A 69 13.76 -7.69 8.84
N ASN A 70 13.63 -6.56 9.53
CA ASN A 70 13.69 -6.52 11.00
C ASN A 70 12.46 -7.16 11.66
N ALA A 71 11.34 -7.26 10.96
CA ALA A 71 10.11 -7.89 11.44
C ALA A 71 10.01 -9.39 11.10
N ARG A 72 11.04 -9.98 10.48
CA ARG A 72 11.00 -11.38 10.03
C ARG A 72 10.91 -12.34 11.19
N CYS A 73 9.82 -13.13 11.25
CA CYS A 73 9.70 -14.24 12.18
C CYS A 73 10.64 -15.38 11.75
N VAL A 74 11.51 -15.82 12.65
CA VAL A 74 12.48 -16.89 12.39
C VAL A 74 11.84 -18.28 12.41
N ASN A 75 10.68 -18.42 13.04
CA ASN A 75 10.01 -19.72 13.21
C ASN A 75 9.19 -20.10 11.97
N ASN A 76 9.68 -21.07 11.23
CA ASN A 76 9.04 -21.61 10.01
C ASN A 76 8.13 -22.81 10.33
N TYR A 77 7.73 -23.00 11.59
CA TYR A 77 6.90 -24.12 11.99
C TYR A 77 5.90 -23.71 13.09
N ILE A 78 4.75 -24.36 13.08
CA ILE A 78 3.73 -24.26 14.14
C ILE A 78 3.50 -25.67 14.70
N LYS A 79 3.40 -25.75 16.02
CA LYS A 79 3.04 -26.99 16.71
C LYS A 79 1.53 -27.07 16.84
N VAL A 80 0.88 -28.02 16.16
CA VAL A 80 -0.56 -28.26 16.21
C VAL A 80 -0.78 -29.74 16.56
N ASN A 81 -1.41 -30.02 17.70
CA ASN A 81 -1.82 -31.38 18.12
C ASN A 81 -0.69 -32.42 17.98
N ASP A 82 0.48 -32.20 18.59
CA ASP A 82 1.67 -33.05 18.50
C ASP A 82 2.24 -33.30 17.10
N ARG A 83 1.90 -32.49 16.13
CA ARG A 83 2.50 -32.47 14.79
C ARG A 83 3.18 -31.15 14.54
N ILE A 84 4.24 -31.19 13.75
CA ILE A 84 4.91 -29.99 13.25
C ILE A 84 4.34 -29.68 11.86
N GLU A 85 3.72 -28.53 11.72
CA GLU A 85 3.35 -27.99 10.41
C GLU A 85 4.37 -26.92 10.02
N TYR A 86 5.03 -27.13 8.89
CA TYR A 86 5.93 -26.13 8.33
C TYR A 86 5.08 -25.08 7.62
N LYS A 87 5.22 -23.80 8.01
CA LYS A 87 4.62 -22.66 7.34
C LYS A 87 5.71 -21.79 6.72
N ASN A 88 5.42 -21.25 5.53
CA ASN A 88 6.26 -20.22 4.97
C ASN A 88 6.27 -18.98 5.88
N PRO A 89 7.45 -18.37 6.13
CA PRO A 89 7.52 -17.17 6.96
C PRO A 89 6.72 -16.04 6.33
N LYS A 90 6.06 -15.25 7.18
CA LYS A 90 5.37 -14.04 6.73
C LYS A 90 6.39 -13.05 6.16
N VAL A 91 6.05 -12.45 5.04
CA VAL A 91 6.83 -11.37 4.43
C VAL A 91 6.18 -10.05 4.76
N PHE A 92 6.94 -9.15 5.35
CA PHE A 92 6.50 -7.79 5.65
C PHE A 92 7.02 -6.84 4.57
N LEU A 93 6.12 -6.12 3.93
CA LEU A 93 6.46 -5.20 2.85
C LEU A 93 6.21 -3.76 3.26
N ASN A 94 7.11 -2.90 2.83
CA ASN A 94 6.96 -1.46 2.82
C ASN A 94 6.66 -1.00 1.39
N LEU A 95 5.54 -0.32 1.20
CA LEU A 95 5.13 0.21 -0.09
C LEU A 95 5.51 1.68 -0.19
N PHE A 96 6.20 2.08 -1.25
CA PHE A 96 6.45 3.49 -1.54
C PHE A 96 5.39 3.98 -2.52
N CYS A 97 4.47 4.79 -2.01
CA CYS A 97 3.32 5.31 -2.75
C CYS A 97 3.52 6.79 -3.04
N LEU A 98 3.58 7.13 -4.33
CA LEU A 98 3.63 8.49 -4.81
C LEU A 98 2.19 9.01 -4.99
N PHE A 99 1.85 10.05 -4.25
CA PHE A 99 0.61 10.80 -4.40
C PHE A 99 0.89 12.00 -5.26
N SER A 100 0.43 11.98 -6.51
CA SER A 100 0.64 13.05 -7.50
C SER A 100 -0.69 13.70 -7.88
N VAL A 101 -0.67 14.96 -8.22
CA VAL A 101 -1.85 15.72 -8.61
C VAL A 101 -1.66 16.34 -9.98
N ASN A 102 -2.57 16.01 -10.89
CA ASN A 102 -2.62 16.57 -12.25
C ASN A 102 -3.95 17.31 -12.45
N HIS A 103 -3.94 18.61 -12.31
CA HIS A 103 -5.10 19.47 -12.54
C HIS A 103 -4.70 20.66 -13.44
N ASN A 104 -5.63 21.17 -14.25
CA ASN A 104 -5.38 22.28 -15.17
C ASN A 104 -4.90 23.56 -14.45
N SER A 105 -5.43 23.82 -13.24
CA SER A 105 -4.97 24.91 -12.39
C SER A 105 -3.88 24.40 -11.43
N TYR A 106 -2.72 25.03 -11.45
CA TYR A 106 -1.63 24.71 -10.54
C TYR A 106 -1.99 24.99 -9.08
N GLU A 107 -2.71 26.09 -8.82
CA GLU A 107 -3.20 26.45 -7.49
C GLU A 107 -4.11 25.34 -6.92
N THR A 108 -5.05 24.84 -7.72
CA THR A 108 -5.91 23.73 -7.34
C THR A 108 -5.08 22.46 -7.07
N SER A 109 -4.03 22.19 -7.86
CA SER A 109 -3.14 21.06 -7.59
C SER A 109 -2.47 21.16 -6.22
N LEU A 110 -2.03 22.36 -5.82
CA LEU A 110 -1.43 22.59 -4.50
C LEU A 110 -2.46 22.46 -3.36
N GLN A 111 -3.72 22.85 -3.59
CA GLN A 111 -4.81 22.63 -2.63
C GLN A 111 -5.04 21.13 -2.39
N TYR A 112 -5.12 20.32 -3.46
CA TYR A 112 -5.23 18.87 -3.34
C TYR A 112 -4.05 18.26 -2.59
N LEU A 113 -2.82 18.68 -2.91
CA LEU A 113 -1.62 18.19 -2.23
C LEU A 113 -1.65 18.51 -0.74
N SER A 114 -2.07 19.72 -0.37
CA SER A 114 -2.23 20.12 1.03
C SER A 114 -3.26 19.26 1.76
N LEU A 115 -4.38 18.93 1.12
CA LEU A 115 -5.40 18.04 1.69
C LEU A 115 -4.90 16.61 1.87
N ILE A 116 -4.09 16.10 0.93
CA ILE A 116 -3.46 14.77 1.05
C ILE A 116 -2.55 14.73 2.27
N ILE A 117 -1.71 15.74 2.47
CA ILE A 117 -0.80 15.82 3.63
C ILE A 117 -1.60 15.95 4.93
N GLN A 118 -2.64 16.80 4.96
CA GLN A 118 -3.52 16.96 6.12
C GLN A 118 -4.24 15.65 6.49
N PHE A 119 -4.68 14.88 5.49
CA PHE A 119 -5.31 13.58 5.74
C PHE A 119 -4.36 12.64 6.49
N PHE A 120 -3.13 12.46 6.02
CA PHE A 120 -2.17 11.56 6.65
C PHE A 120 -1.63 12.11 7.98
N GLN A 121 -1.63 13.41 8.19
CA GLN A 121 -1.35 14.01 9.50
C GLN A 121 -2.44 13.69 10.52
N TYR A 122 -3.70 13.79 10.11
CA TYR A 122 -4.86 13.47 10.95
C TYR A 122 -4.97 11.95 11.17
N ARG A 123 -4.74 11.16 10.12
CA ARG A 123 -4.90 9.71 10.11
C ARG A 123 -3.59 9.05 9.68
N ASN A 124 -2.67 8.95 10.62
CA ASN A 124 -1.33 8.40 10.36
C ASN A 124 -1.30 6.87 10.27
N PHE A 125 -2.42 6.18 10.51
CA PHE A 125 -2.58 4.76 10.28
C PHE A 125 -4.02 4.39 9.88
N ILE A 126 -4.13 3.25 9.19
CA ILE A 126 -5.40 2.60 8.83
C ILE A 126 -5.35 1.18 9.38
N ASP A 127 -6.40 0.79 10.11
CA ASP A 127 -6.63 -0.57 10.62
C ASP A 127 -8.09 -0.99 10.37
N GLN A 128 -8.40 -2.25 10.66
CA GLN A 128 -9.76 -2.78 10.49
C GLN A 128 -10.80 -2.10 11.37
N LYS A 129 -10.39 -1.55 12.53
CA LYS A 129 -11.30 -0.92 13.49
C LYS A 129 -11.68 0.49 13.08
N ASN A 130 -10.71 1.24 12.53
CA ASN A 130 -10.91 2.63 12.15
C ASN A 130 -11.37 2.81 10.70
N THR A 131 -11.48 1.71 9.94
CA THR A 131 -11.95 1.70 8.56
C THR A 131 -13.11 0.72 8.44
N PRO A 132 -14.32 1.14 8.82
CA PRO A 132 -15.50 0.30 8.66
C PRO A 132 -15.68 -0.04 7.17
N SER A 133 -16.12 -1.28 6.93
CA SER A 133 -16.44 -1.73 5.57
C SER A 133 -17.46 -0.80 4.94
N ASP A 134 -17.05 -0.16 3.85
CA ASP A 134 -17.90 0.76 3.11
C ASP A 134 -18.03 0.26 1.68
N ASN A 135 -19.26 0.13 1.19
CA ASN A 135 -19.58 -0.40 -0.15
C ASN A 135 -18.88 -1.73 -0.49
N GLY A 136 -18.68 -2.60 0.52
CA GLY A 136 -18.00 -3.89 0.36
C GLY A 136 -16.47 -3.80 0.30
N LEU A 137 -15.88 -2.62 0.43
CA LEU A 137 -14.44 -2.44 0.49
C LEU A 137 -13.98 -2.42 1.94
N ALA A 138 -13.49 -3.56 2.44
CA ALA A 138 -12.86 -3.70 3.74
C ALA A 138 -11.36 -3.91 3.57
N LEU A 139 -10.58 -3.53 4.59
CA LEU A 139 -9.18 -3.91 4.66
C LEU A 139 -9.08 -5.45 4.76
N ASP A 140 -8.18 -6.05 3.98
CA ASP A 140 -7.96 -7.50 3.99
C ASP A 140 -7.67 -7.99 5.41
N ALA A 141 -8.31 -9.10 5.83
CA ALA A 141 -8.19 -9.65 7.17
C ALA A 141 -6.74 -9.99 7.58
N LYS A 142 -5.87 -10.20 6.60
CA LYS A 142 -4.44 -10.47 6.80
C LYS A 142 -3.61 -9.19 7.02
N ILE A 143 -4.20 -8.01 6.83
CA ILE A 143 -3.55 -6.72 7.07
C ILE A 143 -4.01 -6.19 8.43
N ASP A 144 -3.12 -6.23 9.41
CA ASP A 144 -3.41 -5.71 10.75
C ASP A 144 -3.50 -4.19 10.76
N LYS A 145 -2.52 -3.53 10.15
CA LYS A 145 -2.37 -2.08 10.21
C LYS A 145 -1.47 -1.57 9.08
N LEU A 146 -1.86 -0.46 8.47
CA LEU A 146 -1.05 0.31 7.53
C LEU A 146 -0.63 1.61 8.19
N ILE A 147 0.68 1.88 8.28
CA ILE A 147 1.25 3.07 8.91
C ILE A 147 1.87 3.94 7.82
N PHE A 148 1.59 5.24 7.86
CA PHE A 148 2.02 6.18 6.83
C PHE A 148 3.13 7.10 7.34
N ASP A 149 4.30 7.02 6.72
CA ASP A 149 5.43 7.90 6.98
C ASP A 149 5.74 8.71 5.72
N MET A 150 5.79 10.03 5.86
CA MET A 150 6.18 10.89 4.75
C MET A 150 7.68 10.77 4.50
N VAL A 151 8.05 10.59 3.22
CA VAL A 151 9.44 10.48 2.78
C VAL A 151 9.84 11.77 2.08
N SER A 152 10.83 12.46 2.64
CA SER A 152 11.41 13.65 2.00
C SER A 152 12.50 13.24 1.02
N LEU A 153 12.36 13.68 -0.23
CA LEU A 153 13.34 13.46 -1.29
C LEU A 153 14.16 14.72 -1.50
N ASN A 154 15.46 14.56 -1.76
CA ASN A 154 16.30 15.66 -2.23
C ASN A 154 16.06 15.91 -3.74
N ALA A 155 16.61 17.00 -4.27
CA ALA A 155 16.41 17.42 -5.67
C ALA A 155 16.89 16.36 -6.68
N GLU A 156 17.98 15.67 -6.40
CA GLU A 156 18.52 14.60 -7.24
C GLU A 156 17.60 13.38 -7.26
N GLN A 157 17.11 12.96 -6.09
CA GLN A 157 16.18 11.84 -5.97
C GLN A 157 14.84 12.14 -6.68
N ILE A 158 14.35 13.39 -6.57
CA ILE A 158 13.14 13.83 -7.29
C ILE A 158 13.37 13.75 -8.79
N ASN A 159 14.52 14.23 -9.28
CA ASN A 159 14.87 14.17 -10.70
C ASN A 159 14.93 12.73 -11.21
N HIS A 160 15.60 11.82 -10.49
CA HIS A 160 15.69 10.41 -10.86
C HIS A 160 14.29 9.74 -10.85
N LEU A 161 13.47 10.02 -9.84
CA LEU A 161 12.11 9.48 -9.74
C LEU A 161 11.27 9.89 -10.96
N TRP A 162 11.25 11.17 -11.29
CA TRP A 162 10.46 11.68 -12.42
C TRP A 162 11.02 11.26 -13.77
N ALA A 163 12.34 11.11 -13.91
CA ALA A 163 12.95 10.58 -15.12
C ALA A 163 12.47 9.16 -15.44
N VAL A 164 12.37 8.29 -14.41
CA VAL A 164 11.84 6.92 -14.56
C VAL A 164 10.33 6.93 -14.85
N LEU A 165 9.58 7.89 -14.30
CA LEU A 165 8.13 7.98 -14.44
C LEU A 165 7.67 8.75 -15.71
N GLY A 166 8.55 9.04 -16.66
CA GLY A 166 8.19 9.65 -17.95
C GLY A 166 8.62 11.14 -18.12
N GLY A 167 9.36 11.68 -17.17
CA GLY A 167 10.06 12.97 -17.32
C GLY A 167 9.23 14.25 -17.09
N LYS A 168 7.90 14.14 -16.91
CA LYS A 168 7.05 15.30 -16.61
C LYS A 168 6.80 15.38 -15.10
N TYR A 169 7.20 16.47 -14.48
CA TYR A 169 6.99 16.74 -13.06
C TYR A 169 5.54 17.15 -12.78
N PHE A 170 4.97 16.57 -11.73
CA PHE A 170 3.70 16.99 -11.11
C PHE A 170 3.89 17.25 -9.62
N PRO A 171 3.12 18.18 -9.02
CA PRO A 171 3.07 18.34 -7.58
C PRO A 171 2.77 17.00 -6.92
N SER A 172 3.65 16.56 -6.03
CA SER A 172 3.55 15.21 -5.46
C SER A 172 4.20 15.11 -4.09
N VAL A 173 3.78 14.10 -3.34
CA VAL A 173 4.36 13.71 -2.05
C VAL A 173 4.53 12.19 -2.02
N LEU A 174 5.64 11.72 -1.46
CA LEU A 174 5.96 10.31 -1.31
C LEU A 174 5.67 9.86 0.12
N TYR A 175 4.92 8.77 0.27
CA TYR A 175 4.71 8.10 1.54
C TYR A 175 5.22 6.67 1.50
N LYS A 176 5.89 6.27 2.58
CA LYS A 176 6.20 4.89 2.89
C LYS A 176 5.04 4.33 3.71
N VAL A 177 4.34 3.34 3.15
CA VAL A 177 3.26 2.62 3.82
C VAL A 177 3.84 1.35 4.39
N ARG A 178 3.98 1.31 5.72
CA ARG A 178 4.65 0.20 6.41
C ARG A 178 3.68 -0.90 6.82
N MET A 179 4.26 -2.08 6.86
CA MET A 179 3.77 -3.31 7.48
C MET A 179 2.61 -3.98 6.76
N LEU A 180 2.61 -3.94 5.42
CA LEU A 180 1.78 -4.87 4.68
C LEU A 180 2.32 -6.29 4.85
N THR A 181 1.52 -7.15 5.48
CA THR A 181 1.86 -8.56 5.67
C THR A 181 1.40 -9.39 4.47
N ILE A 182 2.28 -10.21 3.92
CA ILE A 182 1.94 -11.22 2.91
C ILE A 182 2.19 -12.60 3.52
N GLU A 183 1.14 -13.41 3.55
CA GLU A 183 1.17 -14.79 4.02
C GLU A 183 0.58 -15.71 2.96
N ASP A 184 1.31 -16.78 2.62
CA ASP A 184 0.79 -17.85 1.78
C ASP A 184 0.11 -18.90 2.69
N ASP A 185 -1.16 -19.18 2.43
CA ASP A 185 -1.96 -20.16 3.17
C ASP A 185 -1.78 -21.59 2.64
N THR A 186 -0.91 -21.81 1.68
CA THR A 186 -0.65 -23.16 1.14
C THR A 186 -0.13 -24.05 2.28
N PRO A 187 -0.82 -25.17 2.60
CA PRO A 187 -0.39 -26.04 3.68
C PRO A 187 1.01 -26.60 3.35
N GLY A 188 1.95 -26.33 4.24
CA GLY A 188 3.29 -26.87 4.14
C GLY A 188 3.34 -28.38 4.41
N GLN A 189 4.51 -29.00 4.20
CA GLN A 189 4.71 -30.40 4.50
C GLN A 189 4.56 -30.66 6.01
N GLN A 190 3.83 -31.72 6.36
CA GLN A 190 3.72 -32.17 7.74
C GLN A 190 4.93 -33.01 8.11
N GLY A 191 5.63 -32.63 9.17
CA GLY A 191 6.72 -33.40 9.75
C GLY A 191 6.29 -34.18 10.99
N GLN A 192 6.85 -35.37 11.17
CA GLN A 192 6.67 -36.13 12.43
C GLN A 192 7.59 -35.59 13.51
N PHE A 193 7.12 -35.59 14.74
CA PHE A 193 7.94 -35.26 15.89
C PHE A 193 9.00 -36.33 16.10
N ILE A 194 10.27 -35.95 16.28
CA ILE A 194 11.30 -36.85 16.80
C ILE A 194 11.08 -36.95 18.32
N SER A 195 10.42 -38.04 18.76
CA SER A 195 10.09 -38.29 20.18
C SER A 195 11.23 -38.93 20.96
N GLU A 196 12.16 -39.63 20.30
CA GLU A 196 13.30 -40.29 20.96
C GLU A 196 14.57 -40.19 20.11
N LEU A 197 15.65 -39.82 20.74
CA LEU A 197 17.03 -39.93 20.22
C LEU A 197 17.75 -41.04 20.98
N ALA A 198 17.83 -42.27 20.42
CA ALA A 198 18.60 -43.32 20.98
C ALA A 198 20.09 -43.13 20.57
N ILE A 199 20.93 -42.70 21.51
CA ILE A 199 22.38 -42.65 21.32
C ILE A 199 22.96 -44.02 21.73
N ASN A 200 23.33 -44.86 20.74
CA ASN A 200 24.07 -46.11 20.99
C ASN A 200 25.54 -45.74 21.13
N GLU A 201 26.02 -45.60 22.37
CA GLU A 201 27.44 -45.62 22.67
C GLU A 201 27.97 -47.07 22.49
N ARG A 202 28.58 -47.38 21.35
CA ARG A 202 29.45 -48.54 21.25
C ARG A 202 30.75 -48.14 21.92
N GLY A 203 30.93 -48.64 23.17
CA GLY A 203 32.23 -48.57 23.85
C GLY A 203 33.28 -49.34 23.05
N PHE A 204 34.42 -48.70 22.91
CA PHE A 204 35.67 -49.32 22.47
C PHE A 204 36.27 -50.10 23.63
#